data_2fae1b71f15973d0db68282481177453
#
_entry.id   2fae1b71f15973d0db68282481177453
#
_cell.length_a   1.000
_cell.length_b   1.000
_cell.length_c   1.000
_cell.angle_alpha   90.00
_cell.angle_beta   90.00
_cell.angle_gamma   90.00
#
_symmetry.space_group_name_H-M   'P 1'
#
loop_
_entity.id
_entity.type
_entity.pdbx_description
1 polymer ?
#
loop_
_entity_poly.entity_id
_entity_poly.type
_entity_poly.pdbx_seq_one_letter_code
_entity_poly.pdbx_strand_id
1 'polypeptide(L)'
;SVFSALADAELMRIEAAIENCGADVDIESKPGGILEVEFDDGSKIIINRHTAAREIWVAARSGGFHFRPQEGGWIAGRDGAELYATLSRLVSEQAGAAVTLQAE
;
A
#
# COMPACT_ATOMS: atom_id res chain seq x y z
N SER A 1 19.90 2.72 -1.71
CA SER A 1 20.00 3.18 -0.32
C SER A 1 19.36 2.18 0.61
N VAL A 2 19.62 2.31 1.90
CA VAL A 2 19.01 1.44 2.91
C VAL A 2 17.49 1.61 2.89
N PHE A 3 17.00 2.85 2.78
CA PHE A 3 15.57 3.09 2.70
C PHE A 3 14.95 2.42 1.46
N SER A 4 15.59 2.55 0.29
CA SER A 4 15.05 1.98 -0.95
C SER A 4 14.91 0.46 -0.82
N ALA A 5 15.92 -0.21 -0.26
CA ALA A 5 15.85 -1.65 -0.05
C ALA A 5 14.74 -2.03 0.91
N LEU A 6 14.59 -1.29 2.00
CA LEU A 6 13.54 -1.52 2.99
C LEU A 6 12.16 -1.34 2.37
N ALA A 7 11.97 -0.25 1.62
CA ALA A 7 10.71 0.05 0.98
C ALA A 7 10.37 -0.96 -0.11
N ASP A 8 11.36 -1.36 -0.92
CA ASP A 8 11.12 -2.36 -1.98
C ASP A 8 10.70 -3.69 -1.39
N ALA A 9 11.32 -4.10 -0.27
CA ALA A 9 10.92 -5.32 0.42
C ALA A 9 9.48 -5.21 0.93
N GLU A 10 9.10 -4.03 1.45
CA GLU A 10 7.73 -3.83 1.92
C GLU A 10 6.73 -3.85 0.76
N LEU A 11 7.07 -3.26 -0.38
CA LEU A 11 6.19 -3.29 -1.55
C LEU A 11 5.94 -4.73 -2.01
N MET A 12 6.94 -5.60 -1.96
CA MET A 12 6.75 -7.01 -2.29
C MET A 12 5.79 -7.70 -1.31
N ARG A 13 5.88 -7.38 -0.02
CA ARG A 13 4.97 -7.93 0.98
C ARG A 13 3.54 -7.41 0.78
N ILE A 14 3.40 -6.13 0.43
CA ILE A 14 2.08 -5.55 0.15
C ILE A 14 1.46 -6.24 -1.06
N GLU A 15 2.25 -6.45 -2.11
CA GLU A 15 1.75 -7.12 -3.31
C GLU A 15 1.23 -8.52 -2.97
N ALA A 16 2.01 -9.30 -2.21
CA ALA A 16 1.61 -10.63 -1.80
C ALA A 16 0.35 -10.60 -0.94
N ALA A 17 0.26 -9.65 0.00
CA ALA A 17 -0.90 -9.53 0.87
C ALA A 17 -2.17 -9.23 0.07
N ILE A 18 -2.07 -8.35 -0.93
CA ILE A 18 -3.22 -8.00 -1.77
C ILE A 18 -3.61 -9.19 -2.64
N GLU A 19 -2.64 -9.90 -3.21
CA GLU A 19 -2.93 -11.09 -4.02
C GLU A 19 -3.62 -12.18 -3.21
N ASN A 20 -3.33 -12.27 -1.91
CA ASN A 20 -3.86 -13.31 -1.04
C ASN A 20 -5.12 -12.90 -0.29
N CYS A 21 -5.58 -11.66 -0.45
CA CYS A 21 -6.70 -11.16 0.37
C CYS A 21 -8.07 -11.56 -0.14
N GLY A 22 -8.16 -12.12 -1.35
CA GLY A 22 -9.43 -12.57 -1.93
C GLY A 22 -10.17 -11.50 -2.71
N ALA A 23 -9.70 -10.26 -2.74
CA ALA A 23 -10.32 -9.21 -3.55
C ALA A 23 -10.04 -9.46 -5.04
N ASP A 24 -11.01 -9.11 -5.88
CA ASP A 24 -10.89 -9.26 -7.33
C ASP A 24 -10.25 -7.98 -7.88
N VAL A 25 -8.92 -8.01 -7.99
CA VAL A 25 -8.14 -6.85 -8.42
C VAL A 25 -7.03 -7.29 -9.36
N ASP A 26 -6.58 -6.37 -10.20
CA ASP A 26 -5.37 -6.53 -11.01
C ASP A 26 -4.25 -5.73 -10.37
N ILE A 27 -3.10 -6.38 -10.19
CA ILE A 27 -1.93 -5.73 -9.58
C ILE A 27 -0.82 -5.70 -10.61
N GLU A 28 -0.20 -4.54 -10.76
CA GLU A 28 0.95 -4.37 -11.63
C GLU A 28 2.08 -3.71 -10.88
N SER A 29 3.25 -4.35 -10.89
CA SER A 29 4.46 -3.78 -10.33
C SER A 29 5.21 -3.07 -11.46
N LYS A 30 5.52 -1.79 -11.25
CA LYS A 30 6.17 -0.95 -12.26
C LYS A 30 7.55 -0.52 -11.78
N PRO A 31 8.47 -0.22 -12.70
CA PRO A 31 9.79 0.28 -12.32
C PRO A 31 9.71 1.53 -11.46
N GLY A 32 10.67 1.67 -10.55
CA GLY A 32 10.73 2.84 -9.68
C GLY A 32 10.01 2.66 -8.35
N GLY A 33 9.66 1.43 -7.98
CA GLY A 33 9.01 1.17 -6.69
C GLY A 33 7.56 1.58 -6.68
N ILE A 34 6.81 1.16 -7.69
CA ILE A 34 5.40 1.50 -7.85
C ILE A 34 4.57 0.23 -7.96
N LEU A 35 3.48 0.16 -7.17
CA LEU A 35 2.44 -0.85 -7.32
C LEU A 35 1.16 -0.16 -7.73
N GLU A 36 0.50 -0.68 -8.77
CA GLU A 36 -0.80 -0.18 -9.21
C GLU A 36 -1.83 -1.27 -9.02
N VAL A 37 -2.88 -0.98 -8.27
CA VAL A 37 -3.97 -1.90 -8.00
C VAL A 37 -5.21 -1.37 -8.68
N GLU A 38 -5.81 -2.14 -9.58
CA GLU A 38 -7.00 -1.74 -10.30
C GLU A 38 -8.17 -2.62 -9.90
N PHE A 39 -9.31 -1.99 -9.62
CA PHE A 39 -10.54 -2.63 -9.16
C PHE A 39 -11.52 -2.80 -10.32
N ASP A 40 -12.55 -3.62 -10.11
CA ASP A 40 -13.56 -3.91 -11.13
C ASP A 40 -14.26 -2.66 -11.65
N ASP A 41 -14.44 -1.65 -10.80
CA ASP A 41 -15.10 -0.40 -11.19
C ASP A 41 -14.16 0.57 -11.92
N GLY A 42 -12.93 0.15 -12.19
CA GLY A 42 -11.93 0.96 -12.86
C GLY A 42 -11.15 1.89 -11.93
N SER A 43 -11.52 1.96 -10.65
CA SER A 43 -10.76 2.76 -9.68
C SER A 43 -9.43 2.10 -9.37
N LYS A 44 -8.49 2.90 -8.87
CA LYS A 44 -7.13 2.42 -8.62
C LYS A 44 -6.64 2.84 -7.25
N ILE A 45 -5.70 2.08 -6.73
CA ILE A 45 -4.85 2.50 -5.62
C ILE A 45 -3.42 2.42 -6.13
N ILE A 46 -2.66 3.51 -5.95
CA ILE A 46 -1.26 3.57 -6.34
C ILE A 46 -0.43 3.62 -5.07
N ILE A 47 0.50 2.70 -4.95
CA ILE A 47 1.40 2.62 -3.80
C ILE A 47 2.81 2.80 -4.32
N ASN A 48 3.54 3.78 -3.80
CA ASN A 48 4.88 4.01 -4.32
C ASN A 48 5.88 4.38 -3.23
N ARG A 49 7.11 3.95 -3.48
CA ARG A 49 8.26 4.36 -2.70
C ARG A 49 8.60 5.80 -3.07
N HIS A 50 8.72 6.67 -2.05
CA HIS A 50 9.17 8.05 -2.26
C HIS A 50 10.49 8.24 -1.51
N THR A 51 11.59 7.98 -2.21
CA THR A 51 12.91 7.90 -1.58
C THR A 51 13.36 9.23 -0.97
N ALA A 52 13.10 10.35 -1.64
CA ALA A 52 13.51 11.66 -1.15
C ALA A 52 12.85 11.99 0.19
N ALA A 53 11.59 11.62 0.36
CA ALA A 53 10.86 11.84 1.62
C ALA A 53 11.06 10.71 2.62
N ARG A 54 11.63 9.60 2.22
CA ARG A 54 11.77 8.37 3.01
C ARG A 54 10.42 7.87 3.49
N GLU A 55 9.48 7.79 2.56
CA GLU A 55 8.10 7.39 2.85
C GLU A 55 7.59 6.42 1.80
N ILE A 56 6.56 5.67 2.16
CA ILE A 56 5.69 4.98 1.21
C ILE A 56 4.42 5.82 1.09
N TRP A 57 4.07 6.18 -0.13
CA TRP A 57 2.88 6.97 -0.42
C TRP A 57 1.80 6.08 -1.01
N VAL A 58 0.55 6.30 -0.55
CA VAL A 58 -0.62 5.58 -1.03
C VAL A 58 -1.62 6.60 -1.53
N ALA A 59 -2.02 6.48 -2.79
CA ALA A 59 -3.05 7.32 -3.38
C ALA A 59 -4.27 6.45 -3.69
N ALA A 60 -5.40 6.77 -3.08
CA ALA A 60 -6.65 6.04 -3.25
C ALA A 60 -7.75 7.02 -3.61
N ARG A 61 -8.93 6.47 -3.95
CA ARG A 61 -10.09 7.32 -4.27
C ARG A 61 -10.44 8.26 -3.12
N SER A 62 -10.31 7.80 -1.88
CA SER A 62 -10.68 8.59 -0.71
C SER A 62 -9.60 9.55 -0.24
N GLY A 63 -8.38 9.50 -0.78
CA GLY A 63 -7.34 10.45 -0.40
C GLY A 63 -5.93 9.88 -0.53
N GLY A 64 -4.96 10.68 -0.11
CA GLY A 64 -3.55 10.33 -0.12
C GLY A 64 -3.00 10.16 1.29
N PHE A 65 -2.09 9.19 1.45
CA PHE A 65 -1.56 8.81 2.75
C PHE A 65 -0.06 8.60 2.64
N HIS A 66 0.71 9.03 3.65
CA HIS A 66 2.16 8.92 3.66
C HIS A 66 2.60 8.18 4.92
N PHE A 67 3.44 7.17 4.76
CA PHE A 67 3.87 6.31 5.85
C PHE A 67 5.39 6.29 5.96
N ARG A 68 5.90 6.34 7.19
CA ARG A 68 7.33 6.27 7.50
C ARG A 68 7.66 4.98 8.24
N PRO A 69 8.89 4.45 8.08
CA PRO A 69 9.31 3.31 8.89
C PRO A 69 9.37 3.71 10.35
N GLN A 70 8.78 2.90 11.23
CA GLN A 70 8.81 3.15 12.67
C GLN A 70 8.66 1.84 13.43
N GLU A 71 9.66 1.47 14.21
CA GLU A 71 9.62 0.34 15.14
C GLU A 71 9.06 -0.94 14.52
N GLY A 72 9.60 -1.31 13.35
CA GLY A 72 9.21 -2.54 12.68
C GLY A 72 7.95 -2.45 11.85
N GLY A 73 7.33 -1.26 11.77
CA GLY A 73 6.15 -1.04 10.94
C GLY A 73 6.29 0.21 10.10
N TRP A 74 5.17 0.62 9.53
CA TRP A 74 5.08 1.83 8.71
C TRP A 74 3.89 2.64 9.22
N ILE A 75 4.14 3.85 9.67
CA ILE A 75 3.18 4.66 10.41
C ILE A 75 3.03 6.01 9.72
N ALA A 76 1.78 6.48 9.61
CA ALA A 76 1.51 7.82 9.10
C ALA A 76 1.85 8.85 10.17
N GLY A 77 2.69 9.83 9.82
CA GLY A 77 3.07 10.87 10.78
C GLY A 77 1.92 11.78 11.19
N ARG A 78 0.87 11.81 10.38
CA ARG A 78 -0.26 12.72 10.58
C ARG A 78 -1.15 12.29 11.74
N ASP A 79 -1.50 11.00 11.81
CA ASP A 79 -2.47 10.50 12.79
C ASP A 79 -2.05 9.18 13.43
N GLY A 80 -0.85 8.69 13.12
CA GLY A 80 -0.36 7.44 13.67
C GLY A 80 -0.97 6.18 13.08
N ALA A 81 -1.71 6.29 11.96
CA ALA A 81 -2.33 5.15 11.32
C ALA A 81 -1.25 4.20 10.76
N GLU A 82 -1.52 2.91 10.83
CA GLU A 82 -0.60 1.88 10.37
C GLU A 82 -0.92 1.49 8.93
N LEU A 83 0.13 1.17 8.15
CA LEU A 83 0.03 0.97 6.70
C LEU A 83 -0.97 -0.13 6.33
N TYR A 84 -0.86 -1.32 6.93
CA TYR A 84 -1.72 -2.45 6.53
C TYR A 84 -3.15 -2.25 7.00
N ALA A 85 -3.38 -1.62 8.15
CA ALA A 85 -4.72 -1.27 8.59
C ALA A 85 -5.36 -0.27 7.62
N THR A 86 -4.58 0.72 7.18
CA THR A 86 -5.07 1.71 6.21
C THR A 86 -5.36 1.05 4.86
N LEU A 87 -4.43 0.21 4.37
CA LEU A 87 -4.64 -0.48 3.10
C LEU A 87 -5.85 -1.42 3.17
N SER A 88 -6.07 -2.09 4.29
CA SER A 88 -7.24 -2.94 4.47
C SER A 88 -8.52 -2.14 4.29
N ARG A 89 -8.59 -0.96 4.90
CA ARG A 89 -9.76 -0.09 4.76
C ARG A 89 -9.93 0.39 3.30
N LEU A 90 -8.85 0.86 2.68
CA LEU A 90 -8.92 1.41 1.32
C LEU A 90 -9.31 0.34 0.30
N VAL A 91 -8.70 -0.85 0.40
CA VAL A 91 -9.03 -1.96 -0.51
C VAL A 91 -10.47 -2.40 -0.29
N SER A 92 -10.91 -2.51 0.96
CA SER A 92 -12.30 -2.87 1.26
C SER A 92 -13.29 -1.88 0.66
N GLU A 93 -13.02 -0.59 0.79
CA GLU A 93 -13.88 0.45 0.25
C GLU A 93 -14.01 0.36 -1.27
N GLN A 94 -12.88 0.18 -1.96
CA GLN A 94 -12.90 0.17 -3.42
C GLN A 94 -13.33 -1.17 -4.00
N ALA A 95 -13.10 -2.27 -3.30
CA ALA A 95 -13.56 -3.59 -3.71
C ALA A 95 -15.04 -3.82 -3.42
N GLY A 96 -15.60 -3.04 -2.50
CA GLY A 96 -17.00 -3.22 -2.09
C GLY A 96 -17.21 -4.46 -1.24
N ALA A 97 -16.17 -4.96 -0.58
CA ALA A 97 -16.23 -6.14 0.27
C ALA A 97 -15.16 -6.04 1.34
N ALA A 98 -15.45 -6.54 2.54
CA ALA A 98 -14.50 -6.47 3.65
C ALA A 98 -13.33 -7.42 3.41
N VAL A 99 -12.11 -6.88 3.41
CA VAL A 99 -10.88 -7.67 3.34
C VAL A 99 -9.91 -7.17 4.39
N THR A 100 -9.02 -8.05 4.81
CA THR A 100 -7.96 -7.72 5.76
C THR A 100 -6.62 -8.05 5.14
N LEU A 101 -5.71 -7.08 5.15
CA LEU A 101 -4.34 -7.25 4.68
C LEU A 101 -3.43 -7.34 5.89
N GLN A 102 -2.49 -8.28 5.83
CA GLN A 102 -1.51 -8.46 6.88
C GLN A 102 -0.13 -8.58 6.25
N ALA A 103 0.88 -8.07 6.94
CA ALA A 103 2.27 -8.24 6.51
C ALA A 103 2.59 -9.74 6.47
N GLU A 104 3.18 -10.18 5.36
CA GLU A 104 3.51 -11.60 5.18
C GLU A 104 4.99 -11.86 5.18
#